data_7f338a00caa9962c23bf6acb5c91eb8e
#
_entry.id   7f338a00caa9962c23bf6acb5c91eb8e
#
_cell.length_a   1.000
_cell.length_b   1.000
_cell.length_c   1.000
_cell.angle_alpha   90.00
_cell.angle_beta   90.00
_cell.angle_gamma   90.00
#
_symmetry.space_group_name_H-M   'P 1'
#
loop_
_entity.id
_entity.type
_entity.pdbx_description
1 polymer ?
#
loop_
_entity_poly.entity_id
_entity_poly.type
_entity_poly.pdbx_seq_one_letter_code
_entity_poly.pdbx_strand_id
1 'polypeptide(L)'
;MEINDLTPAEQRVWRAFSTGATVDFREGGDDEDTAEGAQWGPERSIRATVLRALLLNGPRVPGEVAALKVKGARVTGTLDLRHATVDSIVHLSHCHFTDAPDLSGAHLPYLNLRDSVLPGLMIARARVDGSVRLTRCRFTGVVHLGGSHISGVLFLERARFAAVSETGPVLRLSHVTIEDDLCAPGLRTHGEIRLDGAAVAGSVDLNDARLHHPGNAVLDAQTLVVEGDLLMRRVEATGWIGLRGARIAGRFDLSYSRLSNPDDSALRASSCTIGELWLRKGPPLEGRLNLRRAQVDVLFLEPEVVPDEVYLSSLVYTTLTPHEPAERRLPMLERDAEGYVPHAYEQLATAYRRVGDDHAARLVQLAKQRRLRSTRAWYGRLWGYVQDATVGYGFRPLRAAVWLLSLLAIGSTAYALHHPHALKASEAPHFNPVFYTLDLLLPVISFGQEEAFAPDGWYQYLAYALIITGWILATTVVTGVTRTVSRQ
;
A
#
# COMPACT_ATOMS: atom_id res chain seq x y z
N MET A 1 44.20 29.42 -16.98
CA MET A 1 44.97 28.66 -15.96
C MET A 1 46.13 28.04 -16.72
N GLU A 2 47.33 28.35 -16.37
CA GLU A 2 48.51 27.77 -16.99
C GLU A 2 48.89 26.45 -16.33
N ILE A 3 49.49 25.52 -17.07
CA ILE A 3 49.88 24.19 -16.55
C ILE A 3 50.88 24.33 -15.38
N ASN A 4 51.67 25.41 -15.38
CA ASN A 4 52.65 25.66 -14.34
C ASN A 4 52.07 26.04 -12.99
N ASP A 5 50.75 26.43 -12.92
CA ASP A 5 50.03 26.74 -11.69
C ASP A 5 49.42 25.52 -11.04
N LEU A 6 49.57 24.35 -11.64
CA LEU A 6 48.96 23.07 -11.21
C LEU A 6 49.89 22.29 -10.30
N THR A 7 49.34 21.70 -9.25
CA THR A 7 50.07 20.71 -8.45
C THR A 7 50.43 19.46 -9.25
N PRO A 8 51.38 18.63 -8.82
CA PRO A 8 51.69 17.38 -9.50
C PRO A 8 50.47 16.46 -9.68
N ALA A 9 49.57 16.39 -8.71
CA ALA A 9 48.32 15.64 -8.80
C ALA A 9 47.42 16.20 -9.92
N GLU A 10 47.23 17.51 -9.93
CA GLU A 10 46.42 18.20 -10.93
C GLU A 10 46.99 18.08 -12.33
N GLN A 11 48.34 18.13 -12.50
CA GLN A 11 49.00 17.92 -13.78
C GLN A 11 48.75 16.50 -14.34
N ARG A 12 48.75 15.48 -13.47
CA ARG A 12 48.40 14.10 -13.89
C ARG A 12 46.98 14.04 -14.47
N VAL A 13 46.01 14.65 -13.76
CA VAL A 13 44.60 14.69 -14.23
C VAL A 13 44.46 15.51 -15.50
N TRP A 14 45.17 16.67 -15.63
CA TRP A 14 45.13 17.53 -16.78
C TRP A 14 45.63 16.83 -18.06
N ARG A 15 46.72 16.08 -17.95
CA ARG A 15 47.28 15.30 -19.10
C ARG A 15 46.39 14.13 -19.47
N ALA A 16 45.80 13.43 -18.51
CA ALA A 16 44.96 12.27 -18.75
C ALA A 16 43.59 12.65 -19.36
N PHE A 17 43.10 13.85 -19.11
CA PHE A 17 41.77 14.30 -19.50
C PHE A 17 41.56 14.20 -21.04
N SER A 18 42.51 14.66 -21.85
CA SER A 18 42.39 14.72 -23.31
C SER A 18 42.27 13.35 -23.99
N THR A 19 42.84 12.30 -23.37
CA THR A 19 42.78 10.90 -23.86
C THR A 19 41.69 10.09 -23.11
N GLY A 20 41.02 10.69 -22.12
CA GLY A 20 40.06 9.98 -21.28
C GLY A 20 40.65 8.87 -20.42
N ALA A 21 41.98 8.91 -20.18
CA ALA A 21 42.67 7.94 -19.33
C ALA A 21 42.25 8.11 -17.86
N THR A 22 42.22 7.00 -17.09
CA THR A 22 41.88 7.04 -15.66
C THR A 22 43.11 7.38 -14.82
N VAL A 23 43.01 8.37 -13.96
CA VAL A 23 44.00 8.65 -12.92
C VAL A 23 43.53 8.04 -11.60
N ASP A 24 44.29 7.10 -11.08
CA ASP A 24 44.07 6.46 -9.81
C ASP A 24 45.11 6.93 -8.80
N PHE A 25 44.64 7.47 -7.68
CA PHE A 25 45.46 7.96 -6.56
C PHE A 25 45.46 7.02 -5.37
N ARG A 26 44.74 5.90 -5.44
CA ARG A 26 44.66 4.94 -4.34
C ARG A 26 45.99 4.20 -4.25
N GLU A 27 46.48 4.03 -3.03
CA GLU A 27 47.71 3.28 -2.70
C GLU A 27 47.40 1.83 -2.28
N GLY A 28 46.15 1.61 -1.78
CA GLY A 28 45.62 0.30 -1.42
C GLY A 28 44.70 -0.24 -2.53
N GLY A 29 44.24 -1.46 -2.35
CA GLY A 29 43.25 -2.08 -3.23
C GLY A 29 41.87 -1.42 -3.18
N ASP A 30 40.81 -2.15 -3.65
CA ASP A 30 39.44 -1.65 -3.66
C ASP A 30 38.82 -1.39 -2.25
N ASP A 31 39.50 -1.80 -1.17
CA ASP A 31 39.05 -1.72 0.24
C ASP A 31 39.45 -0.43 0.96
N GLU A 32 40.13 0.51 0.30
CA GLU A 32 40.53 1.78 0.93
C GLU A 32 39.30 2.61 1.34
N ASP A 33 39.14 2.89 2.65
CA ASP A 33 37.96 3.62 3.13
C ASP A 33 38.05 5.12 2.84
N THR A 34 37.24 5.57 1.87
CA THR A 34 37.11 6.98 1.49
C THR A 34 36.59 7.90 2.61
N ALA A 35 36.11 7.35 3.74
CA ALA A 35 35.73 8.15 4.92
C ALA A 35 36.95 8.88 5.52
N GLU A 36 38.13 8.31 5.43
CA GLU A 36 39.38 8.91 5.88
C GLU A 36 39.95 9.95 4.90
N GLY A 37 39.31 10.14 3.74
CA GLY A 37 39.74 11.03 2.66
C GLY A 37 39.90 12.50 3.07
N ALA A 38 39.31 12.91 4.19
CA ALA A 38 39.53 14.23 4.78
C ALA A 38 40.99 14.47 5.20
N GLN A 39 41.75 13.41 5.47
CA GLN A 39 43.13 13.45 5.93
C GLN A 39 44.14 13.27 4.78
N TRP A 40 43.69 12.99 3.54
CA TRP A 40 44.60 12.82 2.42
C TRP A 40 45.39 14.08 2.13
N GLY A 41 46.67 13.93 1.88
CA GLY A 41 47.62 14.99 1.66
C GLY A 41 47.51 15.70 0.30
N PRO A 42 48.41 16.64 0.03
CA PRO A 42 48.39 17.44 -1.21
C PRO A 42 48.67 16.57 -2.47
N GLU A 43 49.32 15.43 -2.33
CA GLU A 43 49.63 14.50 -3.43
C GLU A 43 48.38 13.84 -4.03
N ARG A 44 47.27 13.83 -3.30
CA ARG A 44 45.95 13.31 -3.72
C ARG A 44 44.88 14.43 -3.79
N SER A 45 45.26 15.68 -3.52
CA SER A 45 44.32 16.80 -3.49
C SER A 45 44.22 17.48 -4.85
N ILE A 46 42.99 17.77 -5.27
CA ILE A 46 42.68 18.43 -6.56
C ILE A 46 41.70 19.57 -6.25
N ARG A 47 42.03 20.76 -6.69
CA ARG A 47 41.11 21.89 -6.56
C ARG A 47 39.93 21.74 -7.52
N ALA A 48 38.72 21.97 -7.03
CA ALA A 48 37.49 21.94 -7.82
C ALA A 48 37.52 22.93 -8.99
N THR A 49 38.22 24.06 -8.84
CA THR A 49 38.43 25.01 -9.92
C THR A 49 39.22 24.46 -11.11
N VAL A 50 40.14 23.53 -10.84
CA VAL A 50 40.91 22.84 -11.91
C VAL A 50 39.99 21.84 -12.65
N LEU A 51 39.18 21.06 -11.90
CA LEU A 51 38.21 20.15 -12.49
C LEU A 51 37.19 20.93 -13.34
N ARG A 52 36.70 22.05 -12.82
CA ARG A 52 35.81 22.95 -13.57
C ARG A 52 36.44 23.45 -14.85
N ALA A 53 37.70 23.90 -14.84
CA ALA A 53 38.41 24.38 -16.02
C ALA A 53 38.59 23.27 -17.06
N LEU A 54 38.90 22.04 -16.63
CA LEU A 54 38.98 20.86 -17.51
C LEU A 54 37.63 20.56 -18.19
N LEU A 55 36.56 20.52 -17.42
CA LEU A 55 35.22 20.17 -17.94
C LEU A 55 34.67 21.20 -18.93
N LEU A 56 34.98 22.50 -18.73
CA LEU A 56 34.46 23.57 -19.57
C LEU A 56 35.38 23.89 -20.75
N ASN A 57 36.72 23.87 -20.55
CA ASN A 57 37.68 24.37 -21.50
C ASN A 57 38.93 23.47 -21.58
N GLY A 58 38.83 22.18 -21.19
CA GLY A 58 39.97 21.26 -21.20
C GLY A 58 40.51 20.97 -22.58
N PRO A 59 41.78 20.52 -22.69
CA PRO A 59 42.41 20.18 -23.97
C PRO A 59 41.71 19.01 -24.63
N ARG A 60 41.47 19.12 -25.95
CA ARG A 60 40.90 18.05 -26.75
C ARG A 60 41.90 17.66 -27.84
N VAL A 61 42.13 16.37 -28.01
CA VAL A 61 43.00 15.80 -29.05
C VAL A 61 42.11 15.18 -30.15
N PRO A 62 42.28 15.52 -31.39
CA PRO A 62 41.51 14.94 -32.48
C PRO A 62 41.66 13.40 -32.52
N GLY A 63 40.50 12.70 -32.54
CA GLY A 63 40.46 11.23 -32.52
C GLY A 63 40.41 10.61 -31.11
N GLU A 64 40.59 11.39 -30.05
CA GLU A 64 40.48 10.94 -28.68
C GLU A 64 39.18 11.45 -28.03
N VAL A 65 38.65 10.69 -27.04
CA VAL A 65 37.46 11.06 -26.30
C VAL A 65 37.87 11.64 -24.93
N ALA A 66 37.79 12.95 -24.81
CA ALA A 66 38.11 13.62 -23.58
C ALA A 66 37.13 13.21 -22.48
N ALA A 67 37.63 12.80 -21.31
CA ALA A 67 36.81 12.40 -20.16
C ALA A 67 37.56 12.68 -18.86
N LEU A 68 36.82 13.14 -17.86
CA LEU A 68 37.34 13.28 -16.49
C LEU A 68 37.14 11.98 -15.73
N LYS A 69 38.21 11.20 -15.56
CA LYS A 69 38.19 9.91 -14.84
C LYS A 69 39.23 9.91 -13.72
N VAL A 70 38.78 10.12 -12.50
CA VAL A 70 39.65 10.18 -11.32
C VAL A 70 39.13 9.24 -10.23
N LYS A 71 40.06 8.55 -9.57
CA LYS A 71 39.78 7.69 -8.43
C LYS A 71 40.67 8.07 -7.23
N GLY A 72 40.08 8.06 -6.03
CA GLY A 72 40.80 8.19 -4.79
C GLY A 72 41.42 9.59 -4.57
N ALA A 73 40.75 10.62 -5.03
CA ALA A 73 41.20 12.01 -4.85
C ALA A 73 40.38 12.77 -3.81
N ARG A 74 41.04 13.69 -3.10
CA ARG A 74 40.38 14.72 -2.29
C ARG A 74 40.11 15.94 -3.17
N VAL A 75 38.81 16.23 -3.39
CA VAL A 75 38.39 17.43 -4.14
C VAL A 75 38.17 18.56 -3.17
N THR A 76 38.96 19.63 -3.31
CA THR A 76 38.92 20.80 -2.40
C THR A 76 38.23 21.98 -3.08
N GLY A 77 37.35 22.62 -2.31
CA GLY A 77 36.51 23.73 -2.79
C GLY A 77 35.28 23.23 -3.56
N THR A 78 34.35 24.14 -3.84
CA THR A 78 33.08 23.81 -4.50
C THR A 78 33.27 23.59 -5.99
N LEU A 79 32.89 22.41 -6.49
CA LEU A 79 32.78 22.14 -7.92
C LEU A 79 31.50 22.80 -8.47
N ASP A 80 31.63 24.04 -8.92
CA ASP A 80 30.54 24.85 -9.47
C ASP A 80 30.42 24.66 -10.97
N LEU A 81 29.39 23.91 -11.40
CA LEU A 81 29.01 23.67 -12.80
C LEU A 81 27.62 24.20 -13.09
N ARG A 82 27.13 25.15 -12.29
CA ARG A 82 25.77 25.71 -12.47
C ARG A 82 25.58 26.24 -13.88
N HIS A 83 24.48 25.80 -14.50
CA HIS A 83 24.08 26.16 -15.87
C HIS A 83 25.15 25.89 -16.95
N ALA A 84 26.15 25.05 -16.65
CA ALA A 84 27.18 24.70 -17.61
C ALA A 84 26.72 23.55 -18.53
N THR A 85 27.22 23.57 -19.77
CA THR A 85 27.15 22.42 -20.65
C THR A 85 28.49 21.72 -20.63
N VAL A 86 28.47 20.44 -20.24
CA VAL A 86 29.65 19.59 -20.16
C VAL A 86 29.52 18.46 -21.18
N ASP A 87 30.42 18.45 -22.19
CA ASP A 87 30.39 17.44 -23.27
C ASP A 87 31.14 16.15 -22.91
N SER A 88 31.89 16.15 -21.80
CA SER A 88 32.73 15.03 -21.39
C SER A 88 32.12 14.25 -20.22
N ILE A 89 32.40 12.95 -20.17
CA ILE A 89 32.00 12.07 -19.08
C ILE A 89 32.67 12.53 -17.77
N VAL A 90 31.88 12.62 -16.71
CA VAL A 90 32.36 12.92 -15.34
C VAL A 90 32.34 11.64 -14.52
N HIS A 91 33.53 11.12 -14.17
CA HIS A 91 33.69 9.94 -13.33
C HIS A 91 34.70 10.24 -12.21
N LEU A 92 34.15 10.58 -11.03
CA LEU A 92 34.90 10.89 -9.81
C LEU A 92 34.53 9.87 -8.74
N SER A 93 35.20 8.70 -8.79
CA SER A 93 34.88 7.60 -7.86
C SER A 93 35.88 7.50 -6.72
N HIS A 94 35.45 6.97 -5.56
CA HIS A 94 36.27 6.86 -4.37
C HIS A 94 36.90 8.22 -3.96
N CYS A 95 36.17 9.31 -4.19
CA CYS A 95 36.63 10.65 -3.94
C CYS A 95 36.05 11.19 -2.62
N HIS A 96 36.80 12.07 -1.99
CA HIS A 96 36.35 12.82 -0.82
C HIS A 96 36.17 14.28 -1.19
N PHE A 97 34.96 14.82 -1.09
CA PHE A 97 34.67 16.22 -1.37
C PHE A 97 34.65 17.02 -0.08
N THR A 98 35.37 18.14 -0.03
CA THR A 98 35.32 19.06 1.12
C THR A 98 34.05 19.88 1.12
N ASP A 99 33.52 20.20 -0.06
CA ASP A 99 32.35 21.04 -0.27
C ASP A 99 31.36 20.33 -1.21
N ALA A 100 30.06 20.64 -1.04
CA ALA A 100 29.03 20.05 -1.90
C ALA A 100 29.16 20.54 -3.34
N PRO A 101 29.29 19.64 -4.34
CA PRO A 101 29.25 20.02 -5.74
C PRO A 101 27.89 20.63 -6.11
N ASP A 102 27.92 21.68 -6.97
CA ASP A 102 26.71 22.31 -7.51
C ASP A 102 26.68 22.24 -9.03
N LEU A 103 25.79 21.38 -9.53
CA LEU A 103 25.52 21.14 -10.94
C LEU A 103 24.09 21.59 -11.31
N SER A 104 23.52 22.52 -10.56
CA SER A 104 22.14 22.96 -10.77
C SER A 104 21.98 23.59 -12.17
N GLY A 105 21.00 23.09 -12.93
CA GLY A 105 20.76 23.51 -14.32
C GLY A 105 21.83 23.10 -15.31
N ALA A 106 22.80 22.26 -14.92
CA ALA A 106 23.84 21.77 -15.82
C ALA A 106 23.30 20.75 -16.83
N HIS A 107 23.97 20.64 -17.99
CA HIS A 107 23.76 19.58 -18.94
C HIS A 107 25.00 18.70 -19.00
N LEU A 108 24.84 17.39 -18.80
CA LEU A 108 25.92 16.41 -18.69
C LEU A 108 25.56 15.12 -19.45
N PRO A 109 26.53 14.50 -20.16
CA PRO A 109 26.29 13.21 -20.79
C PRO A 109 26.18 12.06 -19.77
N TYR A 110 26.91 12.14 -18.65
CA TYR A 110 27.00 11.10 -17.63
C TYR A 110 27.66 11.61 -16.36
N LEU A 111 27.16 11.17 -15.19
CA LEU A 111 27.75 11.49 -13.88
C LEU A 111 27.95 10.22 -13.05
N ASN A 112 29.19 9.98 -12.61
CA ASN A 112 29.50 8.86 -11.72
C ASN A 112 30.36 9.35 -10.53
N LEU A 113 29.78 9.26 -9.34
CA LEU A 113 30.40 9.63 -8.07
C LEU A 113 30.51 8.42 -7.12
N ARG A 114 30.40 7.20 -7.64
CA ARG A 114 30.34 5.98 -6.81
C ARG A 114 31.43 5.93 -5.75
N ASP A 115 31.12 5.32 -4.60
CA ASP A 115 32.06 5.10 -3.48
C ASP A 115 32.66 6.38 -2.89
N SER A 116 32.04 7.54 -3.11
CA SER A 116 32.55 8.83 -2.67
C SER A 116 31.85 9.33 -1.41
N VAL A 117 32.52 10.21 -0.69
CA VAL A 117 32.00 10.95 0.47
C VAL A 117 31.78 12.40 0.08
N LEU A 118 30.56 12.88 0.31
CA LEU A 118 30.15 14.24 -0.08
C LEU A 118 29.38 14.91 1.07
N PRO A 119 29.65 16.20 1.35
CA PRO A 119 28.85 16.98 2.30
C PRO A 119 27.43 17.24 1.80
N GLY A 120 27.15 17.02 0.50
CA GLY A 120 25.88 17.19 -0.17
C GLY A 120 26.08 17.12 -1.67
N LEU A 121 24.98 17.27 -2.44
CA LEU A 121 25.03 17.31 -3.89
C LEU A 121 23.84 18.08 -4.46
N MET A 122 24.09 19.09 -5.27
CA MET A 122 23.06 19.89 -5.91
C MET A 122 23.07 19.62 -7.42
N ILE A 123 22.00 19.00 -7.92
CA ILE A 123 21.77 18.68 -9.35
C ILE A 123 20.37 19.16 -9.75
N ALA A 124 19.82 20.14 -9.04
CA ALA A 124 18.45 20.59 -9.31
C ALA A 124 18.30 21.12 -10.73
N ARG A 125 17.22 20.72 -11.43
CA ARG A 125 16.90 21.14 -12.81
C ARG A 125 18.01 20.85 -13.80
N ALA A 126 18.90 19.91 -13.53
CA ALA A 126 19.93 19.50 -14.47
C ALA A 126 19.35 18.51 -15.50
N ARG A 127 20.01 18.41 -16.64
CA ARG A 127 19.77 17.40 -17.64
C ARG A 127 20.96 16.46 -17.74
N VAL A 128 20.73 15.16 -17.60
CA VAL A 128 21.76 14.12 -17.75
C VAL A 128 21.28 13.15 -18.83
N ASP A 129 21.95 13.14 -19.98
CA ASP A 129 21.56 12.32 -21.15
C ASP A 129 21.80 10.80 -20.91
N GLY A 130 22.63 10.45 -19.95
CA GLY A 130 22.86 9.07 -19.51
C GLY A 130 22.47 8.88 -18.05
N SER A 131 23.20 8.00 -17.37
CA SER A 131 22.92 7.64 -15.98
C SER A 131 23.63 8.55 -14.96
N VAL A 132 23.00 8.69 -13.80
CA VAL A 132 23.60 9.26 -12.58
C VAL A 132 23.91 8.12 -11.62
N ARG A 133 25.20 7.94 -11.26
CA ARG A 133 25.63 6.86 -10.39
C ARG A 133 26.17 7.38 -9.06
N LEU A 134 25.44 7.14 -8.00
CA LEU A 134 25.74 7.50 -6.59
C LEU A 134 25.85 6.24 -5.72
N THR A 135 26.12 5.09 -6.33
CA THR A 135 26.25 3.78 -5.66
C THR A 135 27.25 3.86 -4.52
N ARG A 136 26.87 3.42 -3.32
CA ARG A 136 27.67 3.39 -2.08
C ARG A 136 28.23 4.75 -1.64
N CYS A 137 27.70 5.86 -2.18
CA CYS A 137 28.07 7.18 -1.69
C CYS A 137 27.62 7.38 -0.22
N ARG A 138 28.37 8.21 0.49
CA ARG A 138 28.03 8.67 1.84
C ARG A 138 27.79 10.16 1.80
N PHE A 139 26.58 10.58 2.14
CA PHE A 139 26.19 11.99 2.19
C PHE A 139 26.01 12.41 3.65
N THR A 140 26.68 13.50 4.04
CA THR A 140 26.50 14.11 5.36
C THR A 140 25.56 15.30 5.33
N GLY A 141 25.11 15.71 4.15
CA GLY A 141 24.16 16.79 3.88
C GLY A 141 23.12 16.41 2.85
N VAL A 142 22.36 17.42 2.40
CA VAL A 142 21.22 17.25 1.49
C VAL A 142 21.70 16.91 0.08
N VAL A 143 21.01 15.95 -0.56
CA VAL A 143 21.12 15.68 -2.00
C VAL A 143 19.85 16.17 -2.68
N HIS A 144 20.00 17.05 -3.65
CA HIS A 144 18.88 17.71 -4.33
C HIS A 144 18.95 17.49 -5.86
N LEU A 145 18.05 16.64 -6.37
CA LEU A 145 17.86 16.38 -7.81
C LEU A 145 16.50 16.90 -8.32
N GLY A 146 15.78 17.68 -7.52
CA GLY A 146 14.42 18.10 -7.86
C GLY A 146 14.33 18.79 -9.22
N GLY A 147 13.34 18.39 -10.02
CA GLY A 147 13.12 18.91 -11.38
C GLY A 147 14.17 18.54 -12.42
N SER A 148 15.11 17.63 -12.09
CA SER A 148 16.09 17.13 -13.06
C SER A 148 15.47 16.15 -14.05
N HIS A 149 16.10 16.03 -15.21
CA HIS A 149 15.79 15.04 -16.24
C HIS A 149 17.00 14.11 -16.42
N ILE A 150 16.80 12.81 -16.20
CA ILE A 150 17.82 11.77 -16.32
C ILE A 150 17.32 10.76 -17.34
N SER A 151 17.98 10.67 -18.50
CA SER A 151 17.55 9.74 -19.56
C SER A 151 17.96 8.29 -19.32
N GLY A 152 18.95 8.05 -18.46
CA GLY A 152 19.34 6.71 -18.01
C GLY A 152 18.90 6.42 -16.59
N VAL A 153 19.55 5.42 -15.97
CA VAL A 153 19.28 4.96 -14.62
C VAL A 153 19.82 5.90 -13.55
N LEU A 154 19.05 6.14 -12.49
CA LEU A 154 19.55 6.72 -11.25
C LEU A 154 19.95 5.61 -10.28
N PHE A 155 21.26 5.44 -10.05
CA PHE A 155 21.82 4.43 -9.16
C PHE A 155 22.12 5.00 -7.77
N LEU A 156 21.47 4.47 -6.74
CA LEU A 156 21.59 4.83 -5.31
C LEU A 156 21.85 3.58 -4.45
N GLU A 157 22.28 2.47 -5.04
CA GLU A 157 22.46 1.19 -4.35
C GLU A 157 23.39 1.36 -3.13
N ARG A 158 22.93 0.94 -1.95
CA ARG A 158 23.65 1.02 -0.68
C ARG A 158 24.19 2.44 -0.34
N ALA A 159 23.66 3.49 -0.96
CA ALA A 159 23.97 4.85 -0.57
C ALA A 159 23.50 5.12 0.87
N ARG A 160 24.17 6.03 1.55
CA ARG A 160 23.90 6.37 2.95
C ARG A 160 23.71 7.87 3.07
N PHE A 161 22.60 8.25 3.68
CA PHE A 161 22.25 9.65 3.94
C PHE A 161 22.14 9.85 5.45
N ALA A 162 23.04 10.67 6.01
CA ALA A 162 22.98 11.02 7.42
C ALA A 162 21.90 12.07 7.68
N ALA A 163 21.40 12.15 8.90
CA ALA A 163 20.48 13.20 9.30
C ALA A 163 21.18 14.57 9.24
N VAL A 164 20.60 15.49 8.48
CA VAL A 164 21.13 16.86 8.31
C VAL A 164 20.35 17.84 9.19
N SER A 165 19.08 17.56 9.45
CA SER A 165 18.16 18.37 10.23
C SER A 165 17.00 17.50 10.67
N GLU A 166 16.41 17.80 11.82
CA GLU A 166 15.22 17.11 12.31
C GLU A 166 13.97 17.37 11.44
N THR A 167 14.01 18.31 10.51
CA THR A 167 12.82 18.83 9.83
C THR A 167 12.85 18.85 8.30
N GLY A 168 13.91 18.37 7.66
CA GLY A 168 14.02 18.46 6.20
C GLY A 168 14.38 17.15 5.48
N PRO A 169 14.03 17.02 4.18
CA PRO A 169 14.40 15.86 3.39
C PRO A 169 15.92 15.78 3.19
N VAL A 170 16.47 14.58 3.37
CA VAL A 170 17.88 14.30 3.10
C VAL A 170 18.12 14.00 1.61
N LEU A 171 17.10 13.48 0.92
CA LEU A 171 17.12 13.20 -0.51
C LEU A 171 15.87 13.82 -1.17
N ARG A 172 16.07 14.83 -2.02
CA ARG A 172 15.01 15.54 -2.74
C ARG A 172 14.99 15.13 -4.20
N LEU A 173 13.95 14.43 -4.60
CA LEU A 173 13.67 13.97 -5.96
C LEU A 173 12.33 14.52 -6.47
N SER A 174 11.80 15.59 -5.86
CA SER A 174 10.53 16.20 -6.25
C SER A 174 10.54 16.58 -7.73
N HIS A 175 9.51 16.12 -8.48
CA HIS A 175 9.35 16.39 -9.91
C HIS A 175 10.56 15.95 -10.78
N VAL A 176 11.37 14.99 -10.33
CA VAL A 176 12.41 14.39 -11.17
C VAL A 176 11.75 13.53 -12.26
N THR A 177 12.32 13.55 -13.46
CA THR A 177 11.96 12.64 -14.54
C THR A 177 13.12 11.69 -14.80
N ILE A 178 12.88 10.39 -14.70
CA ILE A 178 13.84 9.32 -14.98
C ILE A 178 13.23 8.46 -16.10
N GLU A 179 13.89 8.41 -17.27
CA GLU A 179 13.40 7.67 -18.43
C GLU A 179 13.69 6.16 -18.35
N ASP A 180 14.42 5.72 -17.34
CA ASP A 180 14.78 4.34 -17.05
C ASP A 180 14.46 4.03 -15.57
N ASP A 181 15.24 3.20 -14.90
CA ASP A 181 15.03 2.77 -13.52
C ASP A 181 15.59 3.72 -12.45
N LEU A 182 14.99 3.69 -11.26
CA LEU A 182 15.58 4.17 -10.01
C LEU A 182 16.04 2.97 -9.19
N CYS A 183 17.34 2.70 -9.16
CA CYS A 183 17.94 1.56 -8.47
C CYS A 183 18.54 1.99 -7.13
N ALA A 184 17.88 1.67 -6.02
CA ALA A 184 18.30 2.02 -4.67
C ALA A 184 18.26 0.85 -3.66
N PRO A 185 18.60 -0.40 -4.04
CA PRO A 185 18.57 -1.51 -3.09
C PRO A 185 19.59 -1.31 -1.98
N GLY A 186 19.17 -1.62 -0.75
CA GLY A 186 20.01 -1.46 0.44
C GLY A 186 20.31 -0.02 0.84
N LEU A 187 19.54 0.94 0.31
CA LEU A 187 19.60 2.36 0.67
C LEU A 187 19.43 2.55 2.18
N ARG A 188 20.18 3.49 2.79
CA ARG A 188 20.04 3.82 4.21
C ARG A 188 19.87 5.32 4.39
N THR A 189 18.78 5.71 5.04
CA THR A 189 18.49 7.13 5.30
C THR A 189 18.13 7.37 6.75
N HIS A 190 18.63 8.50 7.27
CA HIS A 190 18.15 9.09 8.51
C HIS A 190 17.51 10.43 8.15
N GLY A 191 16.22 10.40 7.81
CA GLY A 191 15.43 11.52 7.32
C GLY A 191 14.58 11.17 6.11
N GLU A 192 13.86 12.16 5.59
CA GLU A 192 12.87 12.01 4.54
C GLU A 192 13.52 11.86 3.16
N ILE A 193 13.00 10.88 2.37
CA ILE A 193 13.14 10.82 0.91
C ILE A 193 11.88 11.44 0.31
N ARG A 194 12.05 12.45 -0.52
CA ARG A 194 10.94 13.14 -1.17
C ARG A 194 10.92 12.88 -2.67
N LEU A 195 9.85 12.21 -3.14
CA LEU A 195 9.58 11.80 -4.53
C LEU A 195 8.27 12.39 -5.06
N ASP A 196 7.74 13.42 -4.41
CA ASP A 196 6.47 14.02 -4.80
C ASP A 196 6.50 14.52 -6.25
N GLY A 197 5.49 14.13 -7.03
CA GLY A 197 5.38 14.47 -8.45
C GLY A 197 6.48 13.92 -9.35
N ALA A 198 7.32 13.00 -8.87
CA ALA A 198 8.33 12.34 -9.69
C ALA A 198 7.71 11.39 -10.72
N ALA A 199 8.40 11.21 -11.86
CA ALA A 199 8.03 10.28 -12.92
C ALA A 199 9.20 9.36 -13.25
N VAL A 200 8.98 8.05 -13.17
CA VAL A 200 9.95 7.00 -13.50
C VAL A 200 9.34 6.09 -14.55
N ALA A 201 9.92 6.05 -15.74
CA ALA A 201 9.43 5.23 -16.85
C ALA A 201 9.72 3.73 -16.67
N GLY A 202 10.75 3.39 -15.92
CA GLY A 202 11.06 2.02 -15.50
C GLY A 202 10.50 1.70 -14.12
N SER A 203 11.26 0.92 -13.37
CA SER A 203 10.93 0.48 -12.00
C SER A 203 11.68 1.29 -10.94
N VAL A 204 11.13 1.32 -9.74
CA VAL A 204 11.77 1.83 -8.53
C VAL A 204 12.11 0.67 -7.62
N ASP A 205 13.40 0.42 -7.42
CA ASP A 205 13.89 -0.65 -6.53
C ASP A 205 14.45 -0.06 -5.22
N LEU A 206 13.74 -0.30 -4.13
CA LEU A 206 14.10 0.04 -2.75
C LEU A 206 14.26 -1.22 -1.89
N ASN A 207 14.47 -2.39 -2.48
CA ASN A 207 14.63 -3.64 -1.73
C ASN A 207 15.73 -3.52 -0.67
N ASP A 208 15.51 -4.12 0.51
CA ASP A 208 16.44 -4.13 1.63
C ASP A 208 16.81 -2.72 2.17
N ALA A 209 16.04 -1.69 1.84
CA ALA A 209 16.29 -0.33 2.32
C ALA A 209 15.98 -0.20 3.81
N ARG A 210 16.73 0.67 4.49
CA ARG A 210 16.51 1.05 5.89
C ARG A 210 16.25 2.53 5.98
N LEU A 211 15.01 2.87 6.28
CA LEU A 211 14.49 4.22 6.27
C LEU A 211 14.11 4.61 7.71
N HIS A 212 14.77 5.61 8.28
CA HIS A 212 14.57 5.99 9.66
C HIS A 212 14.24 7.49 9.78
N HIS A 213 13.01 7.80 10.20
CA HIS A 213 12.54 9.16 10.51
C HIS A 213 11.28 9.07 11.40
N PRO A 214 11.43 8.70 12.68
CA PRO A 214 10.31 8.42 13.58
C PRO A 214 9.30 9.56 13.64
N GLY A 215 8.01 9.22 13.55
CA GLY A 215 6.90 10.18 13.59
C GLY A 215 6.73 11.04 12.33
N ASN A 216 7.66 10.97 11.36
CA ASN A 216 7.67 11.77 10.15
C ASN A 216 7.65 10.90 8.89
N ALA A 217 7.64 11.55 7.71
CA ALA A 217 7.81 10.84 6.45
C ALA A 217 9.21 10.22 6.33
N VAL A 218 9.30 8.92 6.10
CA VAL A 218 10.53 8.30 5.61
C VAL A 218 10.57 8.32 4.08
N LEU A 219 9.39 8.24 3.45
CA LEU A 219 9.20 8.33 2.01
C LEU A 219 7.92 9.12 1.73
N ASP A 220 8.05 10.31 1.16
CA ASP A 220 6.93 11.08 0.62
C ASP A 220 6.96 11.01 -0.91
N ALA A 221 6.06 10.19 -1.46
CA ALA A 221 5.93 9.91 -2.89
C ALA A 221 4.50 10.22 -3.39
N GLN A 222 3.95 11.34 -2.93
CA GLN A 222 2.63 11.80 -3.38
C GLN A 222 2.66 12.07 -4.88
N THR A 223 1.62 11.63 -5.59
CA THR A 223 1.50 11.80 -7.05
C THR A 223 2.67 11.24 -7.86
N LEU A 224 3.48 10.35 -7.29
CA LEU A 224 4.52 9.60 -7.99
C LEU A 224 3.90 8.79 -9.14
N VAL A 225 4.56 8.78 -10.29
CA VAL A 225 4.21 7.94 -11.45
C VAL A 225 5.34 6.94 -11.70
N VAL A 226 5.03 5.64 -11.68
CA VAL A 226 5.95 4.55 -12.01
C VAL A 226 5.28 3.68 -13.07
N GLU A 227 5.88 3.59 -14.25
CA GLU A 227 5.34 2.75 -15.33
C GLU A 227 5.71 1.26 -15.16
N GLY A 228 6.76 0.96 -14.39
CA GLY A 228 7.15 -0.37 -13.97
C GLY A 228 6.68 -0.72 -12.56
N ASP A 229 7.53 -1.45 -11.84
CA ASP A 229 7.28 -1.91 -10.46
C ASP A 229 7.84 -0.93 -9.41
N LEU A 230 7.18 -0.82 -8.26
CA LEU A 230 7.73 -0.25 -7.02
C LEU A 230 8.08 -1.41 -6.08
N LEU A 231 9.35 -1.76 -6.00
CA LEU A 231 9.84 -2.89 -5.21
C LEU A 231 10.38 -2.40 -3.88
N MET A 232 9.76 -2.82 -2.78
CA MET A 232 10.11 -2.46 -1.42
C MET A 232 10.13 -3.71 -0.51
N ARG A 233 10.73 -4.81 -0.99
CA ARG A 233 10.82 -6.06 -0.23
C ARG A 233 11.87 -5.94 0.87
N ARG A 234 11.58 -6.52 2.04
CA ARG A 234 12.47 -6.50 3.20
C ARG A 234 12.91 -5.10 3.63
N VAL A 235 12.04 -4.11 3.38
CA VAL A 235 12.28 -2.75 3.85
C VAL A 235 12.01 -2.66 5.35
N GLU A 236 12.91 -2.00 6.06
CA GLU A 236 12.72 -1.60 7.45
C GLU A 236 12.47 -0.08 7.48
N ALA A 237 11.23 0.32 7.76
CA ALA A 237 10.83 1.73 7.78
C ALA A 237 10.32 2.12 9.17
N THR A 238 10.95 3.10 9.80
CA THR A 238 10.50 3.72 11.05
C THR A 238 10.05 5.16 10.75
N GLY A 239 8.73 5.36 10.68
CA GLY A 239 8.04 6.54 10.15
C GLY A 239 7.04 6.15 9.08
N TRP A 240 6.39 7.11 8.40
CA TRP A 240 5.34 6.80 7.45
C TRP A 240 5.81 6.87 5.98
N ILE A 241 5.17 6.02 5.16
CA ILE A 241 5.30 6.00 3.70
C ILE A 241 4.05 6.61 3.10
N GLY A 242 4.19 7.66 2.28
CA GLY A 242 3.12 8.37 1.61
C GLY A 242 3.11 8.18 0.10
N LEU A 243 2.00 7.62 -0.42
CA LEU A 243 1.76 7.37 -1.84
C LEU A 243 0.43 7.98 -2.31
N ARG A 244 -0.03 9.04 -1.63
CA ARG A 244 -1.30 9.66 -1.96
C ARG A 244 -1.34 10.09 -3.43
N GLY A 245 -2.33 9.58 -4.18
CA GLY A 245 -2.50 9.91 -5.59
C GLY A 245 -1.43 9.33 -6.52
N ALA A 246 -0.55 8.44 -6.03
CA ALA A 246 0.46 7.79 -6.84
C ALA A 246 -0.17 6.83 -7.87
N ARG A 247 0.52 6.63 -9.00
CA ARG A 247 0.19 5.67 -10.04
C ARG A 247 1.35 4.72 -10.23
N ILE A 248 1.11 3.44 -10.02
CA ILE A 248 2.09 2.36 -10.20
C ILE A 248 1.45 1.37 -11.18
N ALA A 249 1.93 1.35 -12.42
CA ALA A 249 1.33 0.50 -13.45
C ALA A 249 1.58 -0.99 -13.18
N GLY A 250 2.75 -1.33 -12.67
CA GLY A 250 3.14 -2.67 -12.27
C GLY A 250 2.78 -3.00 -10.82
N ARG A 251 3.71 -3.67 -10.15
CA ARG A 251 3.56 -4.17 -8.79
C ARG A 251 4.13 -3.19 -7.75
N PHE A 252 3.39 -2.95 -6.69
CA PHE A 252 3.89 -2.42 -5.44
C PHE A 252 4.08 -3.57 -4.44
N ASP A 253 5.33 -3.96 -4.20
CA ASP A 253 5.69 -5.14 -3.41
C ASP A 253 6.32 -4.75 -2.07
N LEU A 254 5.59 -4.98 -0.98
CA LEU A 254 6.02 -4.80 0.41
C LEU A 254 6.24 -6.14 1.13
N SER A 255 6.50 -7.22 0.39
CA SER A 255 6.71 -8.54 1.00
C SER A 255 7.88 -8.53 1.97
N TYR A 256 7.71 -9.16 3.14
CA TYR A 256 8.73 -9.28 4.19
C TYR A 256 9.17 -7.95 4.83
N SER A 257 8.46 -6.86 4.59
CA SER A 257 8.84 -5.54 5.10
C SER A 257 8.27 -5.29 6.49
N ARG A 258 8.98 -4.49 7.26
CA ARG A 258 8.55 -3.98 8.56
C ARG A 258 8.34 -2.49 8.48
N LEU A 259 7.08 -2.06 8.63
CA LEU A 259 6.70 -0.65 8.66
C LEU A 259 6.22 -0.31 10.06
N SER A 260 6.81 0.69 10.69
CA SER A 260 6.49 1.11 12.07
C SER A 260 6.27 2.62 12.15
N ASN A 261 5.04 3.00 12.49
CA ASN A 261 4.63 4.34 12.86
C ASN A 261 3.43 4.27 13.83
N PRO A 262 3.63 3.88 15.08
CA PRO A 262 2.56 3.46 16.00
C PRO A 262 1.48 4.53 16.24
N ASP A 263 1.86 5.80 16.26
CA ASP A 263 0.95 6.91 16.61
C ASP A 263 0.06 7.36 15.44
N ASP A 264 0.38 6.93 14.21
CA ASP A 264 -0.35 7.35 13.00
C ASP A 264 -0.30 6.27 11.91
N SER A 265 -0.63 6.62 10.67
CA SER A 265 -0.55 5.70 9.53
C SER A 265 0.89 5.36 9.18
N ALA A 266 1.22 4.06 9.12
CA ALA A 266 2.51 3.57 8.62
C ALA A 266 2.53 3.58 7.07
N LEU A 267 1.41 3.26 6.42
CA LEU A 267 1.24 3.34 4.97
C LEU A 267 0.04 4.19 4.60
N ARG A 268 0.27 5.28 3.86
CA ARG A 268 -0.72 6.21 3.34
C ARG A 268 -0.82 6.12 1.82
N ALA A 269 -1.64 5.18 1.31
CA ALA A 269 -1.84 4.94 -0.12
C ALA A 269 -3.27 5.31 -0.57
N SER A 270 -3.75 6.48 -0.12
CA SER A 270 -5.08 6.95 -0.47
C SER A 270 -5.15 7.48 -1.89
N SER A 271 -6.25 7.20 -2.60
CA SER A 271 -6.51 7.64 -3.97
C SER A 271 -5.40 7.27 -4.97
N CYS A 272 -4.65 6.21 -4.71
CA CYS A 272 -3.65 5.67 -5.63
C CYS A 272 -4.27 4.68 -6.63
N THR A 273 -3.57 4.46 -7.74
CA THR A 273 -3.88 3.42 -8.72
C THR A 273 -2.67 2.49 -8.82
N ILE A 274 -2.88 1.20 -8.59
CA ILE A 274 -1.81 0.20 -8.51
C ILE A 274 -2.25 -1.04 -9.29
N GLY A 275 -1.40 -1.57 -10.17
CA GLY A 275 -1.65 -2.85 -10.84
C GLY A 275 -1.74 -3.99 -9.83
N GLU A 276 -0.67 -4.26 -9.10
CA GLU A 276 -0.65 -5.29 -8.06
C GLU A 276 -0.13 -4.71 -6.74
N LEU A 277 -0.87 -4.85 -5.64
CA LEU A 277 -0.40 -4.50 -4.28
C LEU A 277 -0.13 -5.76 -3.48
N TRP A 278 1.11 -5.94 -3.03
CA TRP A 278 1.54 -7.13 -2.30
C TRP A 278 1.93 -6.78 -0.86
N LEU A 279 1.09 -7.20 0.08
CA LEU A 279 1.28 -7.11 1.53
C LEU A 279 1.27 -8.52 2.11
N ARG A 280 2.44 -9.14 2.25
CA ARG A 280 2.56 -10.54 2.64
C ARG A 280 3.85 -10.86 3.38
N LYS A 281 3.84 -11.97 4.14
CA LYS A 281 5.02 -12.58 4.77
C LYS A 281 5.85 -11.61 5.60
N GLY A 282 5.23 -10.55 6.11
CA GLY A 282 5.82 -9.61 7.04
C GLY A 282 5.16 -9.69 8.42
N PRO A 283 5.71 -9.01 9.42
CA PRO A 283 4.99 -8.75 10.66
C PRO A 283 3.78 -7.85 10.38
N PRO A 284 2.78 -7.80 11.28
CA PRO A 284 1.73 -6.79 11.20
C PRO A 284 2.34 -5.39 11.08
N LEU A 285 1.73 -4.53 10.28
CA LEU A 285 2.13 -3.13 10.23
C LEU A 285 1.90 -2.49 11.61
N GLU A 286 2.91 -1.83 12.15
CA GLU A 286 2.80 -1.07 13.38
C GLU A 286 2.32 0.35 13.05
N GLY A 287 1.03 0.64 13.26
CA GLY A 287 0.36 1.87 12.84
C GLY A 287 -0.82 1.57 11.91
N ARG A 288 -1.38 2.60 11.26
CA ARG A 288 -2.58 2.47 10.42
C ARG A 288 -2.24 2.18 8.97
N LEU A 289 -3.09 1.37 8.31
CA LEU A 289 -3.08 1.16 6.86
C LEU A 289 -4.19 2.00 6.21
N ASN A 290 -3.83 2.97 5.39
CA ASN A 290 -4.80 3.83 4.70
C ASN A 290 -4.82 3.56 3.19
N LEU A 291 -5.88 2.87 2.74
CA LEU A 291 -6.18 2.55 1.34
C LEU A 291 -7.46 3.23 0.84
N ARG A 292 -7.89 4.33 1.46
CA ARG A 292 -9.09 5.05 1.05
C ARG A 292 -9.05 5.41 -0.44
N ARG A 293 -10.12 5.09 -1.17
CA ARG A 293 -10.28 5.41 -2.59
C ARG A 293 -9.14 4.89 -3.46
N ALA A 294 -8.38 3.91 -2.99
CA ALA A 294 -7.38 3.24 -3.80
C ALA A 294 -8.04 2.32 -4.81
N GLN A 295 -7.42 2.19 -5.98
CA GLN A 295 -7.81 1.27 -7.04
C GLN A 295 -6.65 0.31 -7.27
N VAL A 296 -6.92 -0.99 -7.13
CA VAL A 296 -5.90 -2.05 -7.22
C VAL A 296 -6.46 -3.17 -8.09
N ASP A 297 -5.74 -3.59 -9.12
CA ASP A 297 -6.24 -4.71 -9.93
C ASP A 297 -6.09 -6.03 -9.16
N VAL A 298 -4.90 -6.33 -8.65
CA VAL A 298 -4.64 -7.51 -7.83
C VAL A 298 -4.18 -7.11 -6.44
N LEU A 299 -5.03 -7.35 -5.44
CA LEU A 299 -4.68 -7.13 -4.03
C LEU A 299 -4.22 -8.45 -3.41
N PHE A 300 -2.89 -8.60 -3.22
CA PHE A 300 -2.33 -9.70 -2.46
C PHE A 300 -2.16 -9.26 -1.00
N LEU A 301 -3.10 -9.66 -0.14
CA LEU A 301 -3.16 -9.24 1.26
C LEU A 301 -3.31 -10.45 2.17
N GLU A 302 -2.27 -10.77 2.94
CA GLU A 302 -2.37 -11.78 4.01
C GLU A 302 -3.00 -11.16 5.26
N PRO A 303 -3.97 -11.83 5.91
CA PRO A 303 -4.64 -11.28 7.11
C PRO A 303 -3.69 -10.96 8.27
N GLU A 304 -2.57 -11.66 8.36
CA GLU A 304 -1.56 -11.54 9.40
C GLU A 304 -0.76 -10.22 9.32
N VAL A 305 -0.66 -9.62 8.14
CA VAL A 305 0.07 -8.36 7.92
C VAL A 305 -0.79 -7.14 8.23
N VAL A 306 -2.12 -7.34 8.31
CA VAL A 306 -3.09 -6.25 8.50
C VAL A 306 -3.00 -5.69 9.93
N PRO A 307 -2.82 -4.37 10.10
CA PRO A 307 -2.75 -3.74 11.41
C PRO A 307 -4.11 -3.72 12.12
N ASP A 308 -4.11 -3.24 13.37
CA ASP A 308 -5.32 -3.12 14.19
C ASP A 308 -6.27 -2.02 13.71
N GLU A 309 -5.78 -1.00 13.00
CA GLU A 309 -6.59 0.05 12.40
C GLU A 309 -6.35 0.15 10.89
N VAL A 310 -7.43 0.14 10.12
CA VAL A 310 -7.41 0.29 8.67
C VAL A 310 -8.40 1.35 8.20
N TYR A 311 -8.18 1.88 7.00
CA TYR A 311 -9.10 2.76 6.29
C TYR A 311 -9.33 2.21 4.89
N LEU A 312 -10.51 1.64 4.66
CA LEU A 312 -10.87 0.91 3.43
C LEU A 312 -12.01 1.57 2.65
N SER A 313 -12.43 2.75 3.06
CA SER A 313 -13.55 3.47 2.44
C SER A 313 -13.28 3.70 0.94
N SER A 314 -14.21 3.20 0.10
CA SER A 314 -14.11 3.26 -1.36
C SER A 314 -12.87 2.58 -1.97
N LEU A 315 -12.22 1.64 -1.27
CA LEU A 315 -11.21 0.76 -1.84
C LEU A 315 -11.87 -0.15 -2.88
N VAL A 316 -11.29 -0.21 -4.08
CA VAL A 316 -11.73 -1.10 -5.17
C VAL A 316 -10.59 -2.04 -5.54
N TYR A 317 -10.90 -3.32 -5.69
CA TYR A 317 -9.98 -4.32 -6.23
C TYR A 317 -10.71 -5.33 -7.11
N THR A 318 -10.01 -5.81 -8.14
CA THR A 318 -10.55 -6.80 -9.06
C THR A 318 -10.38 -8.21 -8.51
N THR A 319 -9.17 -8.53 -8.07
CA THR A 319 -8.78 -9.84 -7.54
C THR A 319 -8.24 -9.69 -6.13
N LEU A 320 -8.64 -10.60 -5.23
CA LEU A 320 -8.12 -10.66 -3.86
C LEU A 320 -7.42 -12.00 -3.64
N THR A 321 -6.14 -11.97 -3.31
CA THR A 321 -5.31 -13.14 -3.06
C THR A 321 -4.58 -13.05 -1.71
N PRO A 322 -4.18 -14.17 -1.09
CA PRO A 322 -4.57 -15.55 -1.39
C PRO A 322 -6.06 -15.77 -1.16
N HIS A 323 -6.63 -16.87 -1.71
CA HIS A 323 -8.00 -17.24 -1.39
C HIS A 323 -8.06 -17.75 0.06
N GLU A 324 -8.64 -16.94 0.95
CA GLU A 324 -8.80 -17.23 2.37
C GLU A 324 -10.29 -17.35 2.71
N PRO A 325 -10.67 -18.17 3.71
CA PRO A 325 -12.04 -18.21 4.20
C PRO A 325 -12.53 -16.83 4.66
N ALA A 326 -13.83 -16.55 4.50
CA ALA A 326 -14.43 -15.27 4.87
C ALA A 326 -14.20 -14.91 6.34
N GLU A 327 -14.20 -15.92 7.23
CA GLU A 327 -13.98 -15.76 8.67
C GLU A 327 -12.60 -15.18 9.01
N ARG A 328 -11.57 -15.44 8.20
CA ARG A 328 -10.23 -14.87 8.38
C ARG A 328 -10.12 -13.44 7.87
N ARG A 329 -10.96 -13.06 6.89
CA ARG A 329 -10.94 -11.71 6.29
C ARG A 329 -11.90 -10.72 6.93
N LEU A 330 -13.00 -11.20 7.51
CA LEU A 330 -14.00 -10.33 8.16
C LEU A 330 -13.43 -9.47 9.30
N PRO A 331 -12.53 -9.96 10.16
CA PRO A 331 -11.94 -9.13 11.22
C PRO A 331 -11.25 -7.87 10.70
N MET A 332 -10.66 -7.91 9.49
CA MET A 332 -10.04 -6.74 8.87
C MET A 332 -11.07 -5.61 8.63
N LEU A 333 -12.28 -5.96 8.18
CA LEU A 333 -13.35 -4.97 7.94
C LEU A 333 -13.92 -4.39 9.24
N GLU A 334 -13.81 -5.12 10.35
CA GLU A 334 -14.25 -4.68 11.67
C GLU A 334 -13.26 -3.70 12.32
N ARG A 335 -11.99 -3.71 11.88
CA ARG A 335 -10.91 -2.81 12.32
C ARG A 335 -10.92 -1.45 11.58
N ASP A 336 -11.91 -1.20 10.70
CA ASP A 336 -11.99 0.08 10.00
C ASP A 336 -12.24 1.22 10.98
N ALA A 337 -11.34 2.20 11.03
CA ALA A 337 -11.42 3.33 11.95
C ALA A 337 -12.62 4.26 11.68
N GLU A 338 -13.23 4.20 10.49
CA GLU A 338 -14.49 4.87 10.16
C GLU A 338 -15.72 4.08 10.68
N GLY A 339 -15.49 2.92 11.29
CA GLY A 339 -16.53 2.06 11.84
C GLY A 339 -17.19 1.17 10.78
N TYR A 340 -18.48 1.35 10.52
CA TYR A 340 -19.20 0.54 9.52
C TYR A 340 -19.05 1.14 8.11
N VAL A 341 -18.27 0.50 7.26
CA VAL A 341 -18.05 0.87 5.86
C VAL A 341 -18.76 -0.13 4.93
N PRO A 342 -20.01 0.12 4.49
CA PRO A 342 -20.80 -0.83 3.70
C PRO A 342 -20.13 -1.27 2.42
N HIS A 343 -19.41 -0.36 1.75
CA HIS A 343 -18.71 -0.61 0.49
C HIS A 343 -17.64 -1.69 0.63
N ALA A 344 -16.87 -1.71 1.74
CA ALA A 344 -15.81 -2.70 1.95
C ALA A 344 -16.38 -4.13 2.01
N TYR A 345 -17.55 -4.32 2.66
CA TYR A 345 -18.24 -5.62 2.68
C TYR A 345 -18.75 -6.03 1.30
N GLU A 346 -19.33 -5.07 0.53
CA GLU A 346 -19.79 -5.38 -0.85
C GLU A 346 -18.62 -5.77 -1.75
N GLN A 347 -17.51 -5.06 -1.65
CA GLN A 347 -16.30 -5.33 -2.41
C GLN A 347 -15.77 -6.73 -2.11
N LEU A 348 -15.67 -7.11 -0.82
CA LEU A 348 -15.23 -8.43 -0.41
C LEU A 348 -16.20 -9.54 -0.89
N ALA A 349 -17.53 -9.34 -0.74
CA ALA A 349 -18.52 -10.28 -1.22
C ALA A 349 -18.46 -10.47 -2.75
N THR A 350 -18.19 -9.38 -3.49
CA THR A 350 -18.04 -9.42 -4.95
C THR A 350 -16.79 -10.19 -5.36
N ALA A 351 -15.68 -10.03 -4.62
CA ALA A 351 -14.45 -10.79 -4.87
C ALA A 351 -14.68 -12.31 -4.71
N TYR A 352 -15.39 -12.72 -3.65
CA TYR A 352 -15.73 -14.15 -3.47
C TYR A 352 -16.64 -14.67 -4.58
N ARG A 353 -17.65 -13.90 -5.01
CA ARG A 353 -18.51 -14.32 -6.15
C ARG A 353 -17.74 -14.50 -7.45
N ARG A 354 -16.76 -13.62 -7.73
CA ARG A 354 -15.93 -13.71 -8.94
C ARG A 354 -15.14 -15.02 -9.03
N VAL A 355 -14.72 -15.57 -7.89
CA VAL A 355 -14.02 -16.87 -7.83
C VAL A 355 -14.98 -18.05 -7.63
N GLY A 356 -16.31 -17.82 -7.64
CA GLY A 356 -17.33 -18.87 -7.49
C GLY A 356 -17.59 -19.32 -6.05
N ASP A 357 -17.03 -18.65 -5.04
CA ASP A 357 -17.28 -18.95 -3.63
C ASP A 357 -18.52 -18.21 -3.09
N ASP A 358 -19.69 -18.71 -3.49
CA ASP A 358 -20.97 -18.14 -3.06
C ASP A 358 -21.21 -18.32 -1.55
N HIS A 359 -20.61 -19.35 -0.94
CA HIS A 359 -20.75 -19.57 0.49
C HIS A 359 -20.04 -18.45 1.29
N ALA A 360 -18.80 -18.17 0.99
CA ALA A 360 -18.06 -17.08 1.60
C ALA A 360 -18.73 -15.71 1.33
N ALA A 361 -19.22 -15.49 0.12
CA ALA A 361 -19.94 -14.26 -0.23
C ALA A 361 -21.20 -14.07 0.64
N ARG A 362 -21.98 -15.13 0.91
CA ARG A 362 -23.15 -15.09 1.81
C ARG A 362 -22.74 -14.80 3.25
N LEU A 363 -21.63 -15.38 3.74
CA LEU A 363 -21.12 -15.10 5.07
C LEU A 363 -20.75 -13.62 5.23
N VAL A 364 -20.08 -13.02 4.24
CA VAL A 364 -19.74 -11.59 4.24
C VAL A 364 -21.00 -10.72 4.24
N GLN A 365 -22.02 -11.07 3.46
CA GLN A 365 -23.29 -10.33 3.42
C GLN A 365 -24.04 -10.44 4.77
N LEU A 366 -24.00 -11.61 5.41
CA LEU A 366 -24.56 -11.79 6.75
C LEU A 366 -23.83 -10.92 7.79
N ALA A 367 -22.50 -10.92 7.76
CA ALA A 367 -21.66 -10.07 8.62
C ALA A 367 -21.98 -8.59 8.41
N LYS A 368 -22.13 -8.14 7.16
CA LYS A 368 -22.57 -6.80 6.80
C LYS A 368 -23.88 -6.43 7.49
N GLN A 369 -24.90 -7.29 7.43
CA GLN A 369 -26.20 -7.03 8.04
C GLN A 369 -26.11 -6.99 9.58
N ARG A 370 -25.29 -7.85 10.17
CA ARG A 370 -25.05 -7.86 11.63
C ARG A 370 -24.37 -6.56 12.07
N ARG A 371 -23.38 -6.08 11.33
CA ARG A 371 -22.69 -4.83 11.62
C ARG A 371 -23.61 -3.61 11.43
N LEU A 372 -24.42 -3.60 10.37
CA LEU A 372 -25.44 -2.57 10.14
C LEU A 372 -26.45 -2.50 11.30
N ARG A 373 -26.83 -3.67 11.87
CA ARG A 373 -27.71 -3.71 13.05
C ARG A 373 -27.14 -2.95 14.24
N SER A 374 -25.83 -3.05 14.48
CA SER A 374 -25.20 -2.37 15.62
C SER A 374 -25.27 -0.85 15.53
N THR A 375 -25.44 -0.29 14.32
CA THR A 375 -25.57 1.17 14.09
C THR A 375 -27.01 1.68 14.20
N ARG A 376 -28.04 0.79 14.31
CA ARG A 376 -29.45 1.17 14.35
C ARG A 376 -29.92 1.48 15.79
N ALA A 377 -31.03 2.23 15.90
CA ALA A 377 -31.73 2.46 17.15
C ALA A 377 -32.17 1.14 17.78
N TRP A 378 -32.47 1.13 19.11
CA TRP A 378 -32.73 -0.09 19.90
C TRP A 378 -33.86 -0.97 19.32
N TYR A 379 -34.94 -0.37 18.79
CA TYR A 379 -36.05 -1.10 18.15
C TYR A 379 -35.65 -1.78 16.86
N GLY A 380 -34.79 -1.10 16.06
CA GLY A 380 -34.22 -1.69 14.85
C GLY A 380 -33.20 -2.80 15.14
N ARG A 381 -32.53 -2.73 16.29
CA ARG A 381 -31.67 -3.82 16.80
C ARG A 381 -32.49 -5.04 17.20
N LEU A 382 -33.59 -4.83 17.96
CA LEU A 382 -34.49 -5.92 18.37
C LEU A 382 -35.06 -6.66 17.17
N TRP A 383 -35.58 -5.93 16.15
CA TRP A 383 -36.05 -6.51 14.89
C TRP A 383 -34.97 -7.27 14.13
N GLY A 384 -33.77 -6.72 14.11
CA GLY A 384 -32.61 -7.38 13.50
C GLY A 384 -32.21 -8.69 14.22
N TYR A 385 -32.35 -8.78 15.55
CA TYR A 385 -32.14 -10.03 16.29
C TYR A 385 -33.18 -11.08 15.92
N VAL A 386 -34.45 -10.69 15.80
CA VAL A 386 -35.53 -11.60 15.37
C VAL A 386 -35.25 -12.13 13.96
N GLN A 387 -34.85 -11.28 13.01
CA GLN A 387 -34.48 -11.70 11.66
C GLN A 387 -33.25 -12.62 11.61
N ASP A 388 -32.22 -12.35 12.43
CA ASP A 388 -31.01 -13.18 12.51
C ASP A 388 -31.35 -14.58 13.07
N ALA A 389 -32.16 -14.63 14.13
CA ALA A 389 -32.56 -15.87 14.79
C ALA A 389 -33.45 -16.74 13.90
N THR A 390 -34.40 -16.14 13.17
CA THR A 390 -35.40 -16.86 12.38
C THR A 390 -34.87 -17.32 11.02
N VAL A 391 -34.29 -16.41 10.22
CA VAL A 391 -33.93 -16.63 8.81
C VAL A 391 -32.49 -16.26 8.47
N GLY A 392 -31.71 -15.73 9.45
CA GLY A 392 -30.38 -15.23 9.19
C GLY A 392 -30.38 -14.18 8.06
N TYR A 393 -31.30 -13.19 8.12
CA TYR A 393 -31.52 -12.17 7.08
C TYR A 393 -31.82 -12.72 5.67
N GLY A 394 -32.35 -13.96 5.58
CA GLY A 394 -32.62 -14.65 4.30
C GLY A 394 -31.45 -15.48 3.75
N PHE A 395 -30.29 -15.47 4.39
CA PHE A 395 -29.13 -16.27 3.98
C PHE A 395 -29.10 -17.71 4.49
N ARG A 396 -29.99 -18.06 5.44
CA ARG A 396 -30.08 -19.41 6.04
C ARG A 396 -31.53 -19.91 6.09
N PRO A 397 -32.15 -20.24 4.94
CA PRO A 397 -33.57 -20.61 4.87
C PRO A 397 -33.92 -21.90 5.66
N LEU A 398 -32.95 -22.81 5.83
CA LEU A 398 -33.14 -24.03 6.63
C LEU A 398 -33.48 -23.73 8.09
N ARG A 399 -33.04 -22.59 8.65
CA ARG A 399 -33.42 -22.21 10.03
C ARG A 399 -34.91 -21.91 10.14
N ALA A 400 -35.49 -21.25 9.15
CA ALA A 400 -36.93 -20.98 9.14
C ALA A 400 -37.73 -22.27 9.09
N ALA A 401 -37.29 -23.25 8.28
CA ALA A 401 -37.92 -24.57 8.22
C ALA A 401 -37.85 -25.31 9.58
N VAL A 402 -36.70 -25.26 10.26
CA VAL A 402 -36.55 -25.85 11.61
C VAL A 402 -37.49 -25.19 12.62
N TRP A 403 -37.59 -23.85 12.61
CA TRP A 403 -38.54 -23.14 13.48
C TRP A 403 -39.98 -23.52 13.19
N LEU A 404 -40.37 -23.57 11.93
CA LEU A 404 -41.72 -23.93 11.50
C LEU A 404 -42.07 -25.37 11.88
N LEU A 405 -41.18 -26.32 11.70
CA LEU A 405 -41.35 -27.71 12.13
C LEU A 405 -41.44 -27.83 13.67
N SER A 406 -40.60 -27.07 14.38
CA SER A 406 -40.64 -27.07 15.84
C SER A 406 -41.97 -26.53 16.37
N LEU A 407 -42.45 -25.42 15.82
CA LEU A 407 -43.73 -24.83 16.18
C LEU A 407 -44.90 -25.73 15.81
N LEU A 408 -44.84 -26.38 14.66
CA LEU A 408 -45.82 -27.39 14.22
C LEU A 408 -45.87 -28.56 15.20
N ALA A 409 -44.73 -29.10 15.61
CA ALA A 409 -44.64 -30.17 16.57
C ALA A 409 -45.23 -29.77 17.96
N ILE A 410 -44.87 -28.59 18.47
CA ILE A 410 -45.37 -28.05 19.76
C ILE A 410 -46.89 -27.87 19.68
N GLY A 411 -47.39 -27.18 18.66
CA GLY A 411 -48.82 -26.90 18.54
C GLY A 411 -49.63 -28.16 18.33
N SER A 412 -49.18 -29.09 17.44
CA SER A 412 -49.85 -30.35 17.22
C SER A 412 -49.93 -31.24 18.45
N THR A 413 -48.85 -31.25 19.25
CA THR A 413 -48.85 -32.00 20.54
C THR A 413 -49.80 -31.36 21.52
N ALA A 414 -49.79 -30.05 21.66
CA ALA A 414 -50.65 -29.31 22.59
C ALA A 414 -52.15 -29.55 22.27
N TYR A 415 -52.53 -29.43 21.01
CA TYR A 415 -53.92 -29.63 20.56
C TYR A 415 -54.31 -31.11 20.42
N ALA A 416 -53.39 -32.02 20.32
CA ALA A 416 -53.66 -33.46 20.44
C ALA A 416 -54.01 -33.85 21.88
N LEU A 417 -53.41 -33.19 22.89
CA LEU A 417 -53.69 -33.44 24.29
C LEU A 417 -54.99 -32.73 24.77
N HIS A 418 -55.30 -31.57 24.18
CA HIS A 418 -56.50 -30.79 24.50
C HIS A 418 -57.19 -30.36 23.22
N HIS A 419 -58.24 -31.09 22.85
CA HIS A 419 -59.02 -30.85 21.65
C HIS A 419 -59.85 -29.58 21.81
N PRO A 420 -59.75 -28.60 20.91
CA PRO A 420 -60.58 -27.40 20.92
C PRO A 420 -62.03 -27.75 20.62
N HIS A 421 -62.94 -26.93 21.14
CA HIS A 421 -64.38 -27.17 20.95
C HIS A 421 -64.79 -26.77 19.53
N ALA A 422 -65.69 -27.60 18.96
CA ALA A 422 -66.30 -27.32 17.66
C ALA A 422 -67.29 -26.17 17.79
N LEU A 423 -67.16 -25.14 16.93
CA LEU A 423 -68.03 -23.95 16.92
C LEU A 423 -69.45 -24.35 16.47
N LYS A 424 -69.57 -25.32 15.58
CA LYS A 424 -70.85 -25.91 15.12
C LYS A 424 -70.70 -27.43 15.06
N ALA A 425 -71.22 -28.11 16.05
CA ALA A 425 -71.07 -29.60 16.17
C ALA A 425 -71.59 -30.41 15.03
N SER A 426 -72.56 -29.90 14.24
CA SER A 426 -73.17 -30.57 13.11
C SER A 426 -72.49 -30.41 11.76
N GLU A 427 -71.58 -29.41 11.66
CA GLU A 427 -70.90 -29.07 10.37
C GLU A 427 -69.39 -29.19 10.48
N ALA A 428 -68.81 -29.48 11.68
CA ALA A 428 -67.39 -29.50 11.88
C ALA A 428 -66.71 -30.73 11.23
N PRO A 429 -65.60 -30.57 10.48
CA PRO A 429 -64.82 -31.66 9.95
C PRO A 429 -64.17 -32.45 11.08
N HIS A 430 -63.65 -33.66 10.82
CA HIS A 430 -62.87 -34.39 11.82
C HIS A 430 -61.66 -33.57 12.26
N PHE A 431 -61.51 -33.35 13.56
CA PHE A 431 -60.39 -32.60 14.12
C PHE A 431 -59.07 -33.33 13.85
N ASN A 432 -58.11 -32.57 13.28
CA ASN A 432 -56.75 -33.05 13.09
C ASN A 432 -55.77 -32.01 13.67
N PRO A 433 -55.06 -32.35 14.75
CA PRO A 433 -54.20 -31.39 15.44
C PRO A 433 -53.06 -30.87 14.58
N VAL A 434 -52.59 -31.65 13.60
CA VAL A 434 -51.53 -31.24 12.66
C VAL A 434 -52.03 -30.15 11.68
N PHE A 435 -53.19 -30.45 11.04
CA PHE A 435 -53.79 -29.47 10.11
C PHE A 435 -54.31 -28.23 10.79
N TYR A 436 -54.86 -28.37 12.05
CA TYR A 436 -55.26 -27.24 12.85
C TYR A 436 -54.07 -26.33 13.16
N THR A 437 -52.96 -26.88 13.63
CA THR A 437 -51.74 -26.14 13.89
C THR A 437 -51.15 -25.51 12.61
N LEU A 438 -51.29 -26.19 11.49
CA LEU A 438 -50.82 -25.70 10.19
C LEU A 438 -51.64 -24.50 9.71
N ASP A 439 -52.97 -24.52 9.92
CA ASP A 439 -53.86 -23.38 9.65
C ASP A 439 -53.46 -22.15 10.46
N LEU A 440 -53.11 -22.33 11.73
CA LEU A 440 -52.67 -21.24 12.60
C LEU A 440 -51.32 -20.68 12.22
N LEU A 441 -50.43 -21.50 11.65
CA LEU A 441 -49.06 -21.10 11.28
C LEU A 441 -48.91 -20.52 9.86
N LEU A 442 -49.79 -20.97 8.93
CA LEU A 442 -49.70 -20.57 7.50
C LEU A 442 -50.83 -19.59 7.16
N PRO A 443 -50.57 -18.26 7.16
CA PRO A 443 -51.60 -17.25 6.99
C PRO A 443 -52.21 -17.19 5.57
N VAL A 444 -51.68 -17.96 4.63
CA VAL A 444 -52.09 -17.90 3.20
C VAL A 444 -52.85 -19.15 2.76
N ILE A 445 -52.70 -20.24 3.49
CA ILE A 445 -53.35 -21.54 3.17
C ILE A 445 -54.30 -21.90 4.29
N SER A 446 -55.58 -22.12 3.99
CA SER A 446 -56.56 -22.62 4.94
C SER A 446 -56.94 -24.03 4.62
N PHE A 447 -56.88 -24.91 5.63
CA PHE A 447 -57.38 -26.28 5.60
C PHE A 447 -58.77 -26.38 6.23
N GLY A 448 -59.35 -25.26 6.64
CA GLY A 448 -60.67 -25.19 7.21
C GLY A 448 -60.84 -25.64 8.68
N GLN A 449 -59.72 -25.94 9.35
CA GLN A 449 -59.73 -26.37 10.75
C GLN A 449 -59.80 -25.17 11.72
N GLU A 450 -59.15 -24.05 11.39
CA GLU A 450 -59.18 -22.83 12.23
C GLU A 450 -60.59 -22.25 12.31
N GLU A 451 -61.36 -22.26 11.24
CA GLU A 451 -62.74 -21.72 11.18
C GLU A 451 -63.76 -22.62 11.91
N ALA A 452 -63.43 -23.93 12.05
CA ALA A 452 -64.37 -24.94 12.59
C ALA A 452 -64.20 -25.15 14.13
N PHE A 453 -63.00 -24.82 14.67
CA PHE A 453 -62.68 -25.12 16.07
C PHE A 453 -62.15 -23.86 16.81
N ALA A 454 -62.58 -23.67 18.08
CA ALA A 454 -62.07 -22.61 18.94
C ALA A 454 -61.38 -23.19 20.19
N PRO A 455 -60.14 -22.81 20.50
CA PRO A 455 -59.49 -23.25 21.72
C PRO A 455 -59.88 -22.38 22.90
N ASP A 456 -59.96 -22.99 24.09
CA ASP A 456 -60.34 -22.32 25.33
C ASP A 456 -59.16 -22.10 26.28
N GLY A 457 -59.29 -21.09 27.17
CA GLY A 457 -58.35 -20.81 28.25
C GLY A 457 -56.93 -20.53 27.76
N TRP A 458 -55.91 -21.21 28.31
CA TRP A 458 -54.50 -21.04 27.97
C TRP A 458 -54.19 -21.41 26.50
N TYR A 459 -54.89 -22.34 25.92
CA TYR A 459 -54.70 -22.79 24.55
C TYR A 459 -55.10 -21.72 23.52
N GLN A 460 -55.97 -20.79 23.88
CA GLN A 460 -56.28 -19.62 23.06
C GLN A 460 -55.09 -18.66 22.93
N TYR A 461 -54.35 -18.45 24.03
CA TYR A 461 -53.10 -17.65 23.96
C TYR A 461 -52.02 -18.33 23.11
N LEU A 462 -51.95 -19.66 23.18
CA LEU A 462 -51.06 -20.45 22.30
C LEU A 462 -51.43 -20.29 20.82
N ALA A 463 -52.73 -20.32 20.48
CA ALA A 463 -53.20 -20.05 19.11
C ALA A 463 -52.76 -18.66 18.61
N TYR A 464 -52.98 -17.62 19.43
CA TYR A 464 -52.54 -16.26 19.06
C TYR A 464 -51.00 -16.17 18.89
N ALA A 465 -50.26 -16.84 19.76
CA ALA A 465 -48.80 -16.88 19.63
C ALA A 465 -48.33 -17.60 18.33
N LEU A 466 -48.99 -18.70 17.98
CA LEU A 466 -48.72 -19.42 16.70
C LEU A 466 -49.05 -18.57 15.49
N ILE A 467 -50.20 -17.88 15.45
CA ILE A 467 -50.61 -16.97 14.38
C ILE A 467 -49.59 -15.85 14.20
N ILE A 468 -49.25 -15.14 15.28
CA ILE A 468 -48.28 -14.02 15.26
C ILE A 468 -46.93 -14.50 14.79
N THR A 469 -46.45 -15.63 15.30
CA THR A 469 -45.14 -16.19 14.92
C THR A 469 -45.15 -16.69 13.48
N GLY A 470 -46.24 -17.29 13.01
CA GLY A 470 -46.45 -17.69 11.64
C GLY A 470 -46.38 -16.51 10.68
N TRP A 471 -47.06 -15.39 10.98
CA TRP A 471 -46.96 -14.16 10.19
C TRP A 471 -45.56 -13.59 10.15
N ILE A 472 -44.84 -13.57 11.30
CA ILE A 472 -43.43 -13.11 11.35
C ILE A 472 -42.54 -14.00 10.47
N LEU A 473 -42.70 -15.33 10.57
CA LEU A 473 -41.93 -16.27 9.76
C LEU A 473 -42.24 -16.14 8.26
N ALA A 474 -43.54 -16.08 7.89
CA ALA A 474 -43.95 -15.91 6.49
C ALA A 474 -43.40 -14.61 5.87
N THR A 475 -43.56 -13.48 6.56
CA THR A 475 -43.06 -12.18 6.06
C THR A 475 -41.54 -12.15 5.97
N THR A 476 -40.82 -12.80 6.90
CA THR A 476 -39.37 -12.87 6.87
C THR A 476 -38.84 -13.78 5.74
N VAL A 477 -39.53 -14.89 5.44
CA VAL A 477 -39.20 -15.78 4.32
C VAL A 477 -39.45 -15.07 2.98
N VAL A 478 -40.62 -14.43 2.81
CA VAL A 478 -40.95 -13.69 1.58
C VAL A 478 -39.94 -12.58 1.32
N THR A 479 -39.61 -11.78 2.34
CA THR A 479 -38.57 -10.72 2.21
C THR A 479 -37.18 -11.29 1.95
N GLY A 480 -36.84 -12.48 2.45
CA GLY A 480 -35.60 -13.17 2.18
C GLY A 480 -35.52 -13.65 0.71
N VAL A 481 -36.57 -14.29 0.22
CA VAL A 481 -36.64 -14.79 -1.17
C VAL A 481 -36.62 -13.68 -2.19
N THR A 482 -37.40 -12.59 -1.97
CA THR A 482 -37.43 -11.43 -2.88
C THR A 482 -36.06 -10.77 -3.00
N ARG A 483 -35.27 -10.68 -1.92
CA ARG A 483 -33.89 -10.17 -1.97
C ARG A 483 -32.93 -11.09 -2.72
N THR A 484 -33.15 -12.37 -2.73
CA THR A 484 -32.31 -13.33 -3.46
C THR A 484 -32.59 -13.27 -4.96
N VAL A 485 -33.87 -13.12 -5.35
CA VAL A 485 -34.30 -13.08 -6.76
C VAL A 485 -33.99 -11.71 -7.42
N SER A 486 -34.09 -10.59 -6.68
CA SER A 486 -33.81 -9.26 -7.23
C SER A 486 -32.31 -8.95 -7.38
N ARG A 487 -31.41 -9.89 -7.06
CA ARG A 487 -29.95 -9.73 -7.17
C ARG A 487 -29.31 -10.75 -8.16
N GLN A 488 -30.11 -11.50 -8.90
CA GLN A 488 -29.71 -12.15 -10.14
C GLN A 488 -29.91 -11.21 -11.31
#